data_791375c69f735faa2d4d936a332327a0
#
_entry.id   791375c69f735faa2d4d936a332327a0
#
_cell.length_a   1.000
_cell.length_b   1.000
_cell.length_c   1.000
_cell.angle_alpha   90.00
_cell.angle_beta   90.00
_cell.angle_gamma   90.00
#
_symmetry.space_group_name_H-M   'P 1'
#
loop_
_entity.id
_entity.type
_entity.pdbx_description
1 polymer ?
#
loop_
_entity_poly.entity_id
_entity_poly.type
_entity_poly.pdbx_seq_one_letter_code
_entity_poly.pdbx_strand_id
1 'polypeptide(L)'
;MSANFYIAACCVVESFLGLTPVRDARKAAIAVEESGLFPSDVNGTVKDLPTIDLVIVAYLPNEQEIIRNQVLYACEELLYPKEKLRINLVYNTPKPIEPLETELSQLPTMYKNLKVIKVPGSKSKADNLNYFFSLRSEAQIIGIFDSDHCPHPHNPRWAAERFLADTTVDIVQGRCIVYNTNESFWAKMIAIEFDKIYAISHPGRSRMFGFGLFCGSNGYWKAPLLRAHKMHGEMLTEDIDSALRAYGQGKKAVHDMNVCSFEMAPNTFQAFWKQRLRWAQGWTQASWKHKSLAWTNPPPPENNGNNGNNSSSSTTTTTAPRPKRPFDERYGIASLLAVREISYYLVTMHTCLLLSFIIVNWPSDVHEFVTLLFFRYPMAEWFLFATLIALMYTLYFTEKVRSEFTTWTSMVVFCAIYVPYLVLMATMGLYGHARQMVRYSSWNPTARK
;
A
#
# COMPACT_ATOMS: atom_id res chain seq x y z
N MET A 1 4.62 19.22 -22.02
CA MET A 1 3.15 19.20 -22.21
C MET A 1 2.60 17.78 -22.28
N SER A 2 2.99 16.96 -23.27
CA SER A 2 2.46 15.59 -23.46
C SER A 2 2.53 14.68 -22.23
N ALA A 3 3.61 14.72 -21.44
CA ALA A 3 3.74 13.92 -20.24
C ALA A 3 2.76 14.32 -19.12
N ASN A 4 2.52 15.62 -18.91
CA ASN A 4 1.53 16.09 -17.92
C ASN A 4 0.10 15.72 -18.34
N PHE A 5 -0.20 15.87 -19.64
CA PHE A 5 -1.49 15.44 -20.17
C PHE A 5 -1.70 13.94 -20.00
N TYR A 6 -0.68 13.14 -20.27
CA TYR A 6 -0.71 11.71 -20.06
C TYR A 6 -0.99 11.35 -18.59
N ILE A 7 -0.28 11.97 -17.64
CA ILE A 7 -0.49 11.72 -16.20
C ILE A 7 -1.92 12.09 -15.79
N ALA A 8 -2.42 13.24 -16.23
CA ALA A 8 -3.78 13.68 -15.94
C ALA A 8 -4.82 12.72 -16.54
N ALA A 9 -4.64 12.28 -17.78
CA ALA A 9 -5.52 11.32 -18.43
C ALA A 9 -5.54 9.95 -17.70
N CYS A 10 -4.38 9.45 -17.28
CA CYS A 10 -4.30 8.24 -16.46
C CYS A 10 -5.06 8.41 -15.15
N CYS A 11 -4.88 9.52 -14.43
CA CYS A 11 -5.61 9.78 -13.19
C CYS A 11 -7.13 9.78 -13.40
N VAL A 12 -7.61 10.37 -14.50
CA VAL A 12 -9.03 10.40 -14.85
C VAL A 12 -9.55 8.98 -15.11
N VAL A 13 -8.87 8.21 -15.95
CA VAL A 13 -9.28 6.85 -16.30
C VAL A 13 -9.23 5.93 -15.06
N GLU A 14 -8.15 5.97 -14.28
CA GLU A 14 -8.05 5.24 -13.00
C GLU A 14 -9.22 5.58 -12.07
N SER A 15 -9.61 6.87 -12.01
CA SER A 15 -10.71 7.32 -11.15
C SER A 15 -12.06 6.71 -11.58
N PHE A 16 -12.37 6.69 -12.87
CA PHE A 16 -13.60 6.04 -13.35
C PHE A 16 -13.61 4.54 -13.10
N LEU A 17 -12.50 3.88 -13.38
CA LEU A 17 -12.38 2.43 -13.20
C LEU A 17 -12.39 2.03 -11.72
N GLY A 18 -11.88 2.89 -10.83
CA GLY A 18 -11.86 2.67 -9.38
C GLY A 18 -13.23 2.72 -8.72
N LEU A 19 -14.20 3.45 -9.28
CA LEU A 19 -15.55 3.55 -8.69
C LEU A 19 -16.29 2.22 -8.66
N THR A 20 -16.08 1.34 -9.64
CA THR A 20 -16.79 0.06 -9.72
C THR A 20 -16.44 -0.87 -8.57
N PRO A 21 -15.14 -1.16 -8.27
CA PRO A 21 -14.78 -1.97 -7.11
C PRO A 21 -15.34 -1.43 -5.79
N VAL A 22 -15.30 -0.10 -5.61
CA VAL A 22 -15.84 0.53 -4.39
C VAL A 22 -17.36 0.35 -4.28
N ARG A 23 -18.08 0.56 -5.38
CA ARG A 23 -19.53 0.37 -5.43
C ARG A 23 -19.93 -1.08 -5.16
N ASP A 24 -19.20 -2.03 -5.77
CA ASP A 24 -19.49 -3.45 -5.65
C ASP A 24 -19.18 -3.95 -4.22
N ALA A 25 -18.07 -3.48 -3.63
CA ALA A 25 -17.73 -3.75 -2.23
C ALA A 25 -18.78 -3.19 -1.27
N ARG A 26 -19.23 -1.94 -1.48
CA ARG A 26 -20.28 -1.33 -0.65
C ARG A 26 -21.59 -2.10 -0.72
N LYS A 27 -22.01 -2.55 -1.91
CA LYS A 27 -23.19 -3.41 -2.07
C LYS A 27 -23.06 -4.73 -1.31
N ALA A 28 -21.89 -5.38 -1.40
CA ALA A 28 -21.62 -6.61 -0.68
C ALA A 28 -21.64 -6.39 0.84
N ALA A 29 -21.06 -5.30 1.32
CA ALA A 29 -21.08 -4.96 2.75
C ALA A 29 -22.50 -4.73 3.28
N ILE A 30 -23.34 -3.97 2.55
CA ILE A 30 -24.74 -3.75 2.90
C ILE A 30 -25.50 -5.07 2.93
N ALA A 31 -25.32 -5.94 1.94
CA ALA A 31 -25.99 -7.24 1.92
C ALA A 31 -25.60 -8.13 3.13
N VAL A 32 -24.34 -8.07 3.57
CA VAL A 32 -23.91 -8.76 4.79
C VAL A 32 -24.50 -8.13 6.04
N GLU A 33 -24.59 -6.79 6.10
CA GLU A 33 -25.21 -6.09 7.23
C GLU A 33 -26.68 -6.44 7.38
N GLU A 34 -27.43 -6.51 6.26
CA GLU A 34 -28.86 -6.81 6.24
C GLU A 34 -29.16 -8.29 6.52
N SER A 35 -28.36 -9.21 6.00
CA SER A 35 -28.60 -10.66 6.09
C SER A 35 -27.88 -11.36 7.21
N GLY A 36 -26.78 -10.78 7.70
CA GLY A 36 -25.85 -11.45 8.60
C GLY A 36 -25.01 -12.56 7.94
N LEU A 37 -25.12 -12.73 6.61
CA LEU A 37 -24.49 -13.83 5.86
C LEU A 37 -23.47 -13.32 4.87
N PHE A 38 -22.29 -13.88 4.89
CA PHE A 38 -21.25 -13.60 3.89
C PHE A 38 -21.52 -14.35 2.58
N PRO A 39 -20.91 -13.94 1.45
CA PRO A 39 -21.13 -14.56 0.15
C PRO A 39 -20.93 -16.10 0.14
N SER A 40 -19.94 -16.61 0.86
CA SER A 40 -19.70 -18.05 0.96
C SER A 40 -20.78 -18.79 1.77
N ASP A 41 -21.43 -18.11 2.72
CA ASP A 41 -22.51 -18.70 3.54
C ASP A 41 -23.79 -18.85 2.70
N VAL A 42 -24.11 -17.84 1.85
CA VAL A 42 -25.31 -17.82 0.98
C VAL A 42 -25.26 -18.92 -0.08
N ASN A 43 -24.08 -19.17 -0.65
CA ASN A 43 -23.93 -20.12 -1.75
C ASN A 43 -23.98 -21.59 -1.32
N GLY A 44 -24.27 -21.89 -0.03
CA GLY A 44 -24.36 -23.27 0.50
C GLY A 44 -23.03 -24.04 0.40
N THR A 45 -22.01 -23.43 -0.13
CA THR A 45 -20.63 -23.91 -0.09
C THR A 45 -19.98 -23.36 1.18
N VAL A 46 -20.39 -23.83 2.35
CA VAL A 46 -19.62 -23.66 3.58
C VAL A 46 -18.33 -24.42 3.37
N LYS A 47 -17.48 -23.88 2.53
CA LYS A 47 -16.08 -24.27 2.49
C LYS A 47 -15.52 -23.88 3.84
N ASP A 48 -14.86 -24.83 4.44
CA ASP A 48 -14.17 -24.60 5.69
C ASP A 48 -13.30 -23.34 5.58
N LEU A 49 -13.59 -22.33 6.40
CA LEU A 49 -12.87 -21.06 6.36
C LEU A 49 -11.36 -21.31 6.53
N PRO A 50 -10.49 -20.64 5.78
CA PRO A 50 -9.06 -20.85 5.87
C PRO A 50 -8.52 -20.44 7.24
N THR A 51 -7.45 -21.11 7.68
CA THR A 51 -6.71 -20.71 8.87
C THR A 51 -5.82 -19.52 8.56
N ILE A 52 -5.86 -18.48 9.42
CA ILE A 52 -5.14 -17.22 9.23
C ILE A 52 -4.16 -17.00 10.39
N ASP A 53 -2.90 -16.72 10.06
CA ASP A 53 -1.94 -16.07 10.94
C ASP A 53 -1.99 -14.55 10.69
N LEU A 54 -2.53 -13.78 11.62
CA LEU A 54 -2.45 -12.32 11.57
C LEU A 54 -1.20 -11.89 12.32
N VAL A 55 -0.29 -11.20 11.64
CA VAL A 55 1.02 -10.80 12.15
C VAL A 55 1.05 -9.30 12.35
N ILE A 56 1.18 -8.87 13.60
CA ILE A 56 1.40 -7.48 13.99
C ILE A 56 2.90 -7.32 14.21
N VAL A 57 3.52 -6.42 13.42
CA VAL A 57 4.96 -6.19 13.48
C VAL A 57 5.26 -4.89 14.21
N ALA A 58 6.15 -4.95 15.21
CA ALA A 58 6.46 -3.79 16.02
C ALA A 58 7.97 -3.57 16.23
N TYR A 59 8.39 -2.30 16.19
CA TYR A 59 9.65 -1.83 16.78
C TYR A 59 9.31 -1.18 18.12
N LEU A 60 9.46 -1.93 19.19
CA LEU A 60 8.90 -1.60 20.49
C LEU A 60 9.24 -0.19 21.03
N PRO A 61 10.47 0.34 20.84
CA PRO A 61 10.81 1.71 21.31
C PRO A 61 9.91 2.81 20.74
N ASN A 62 9.37 2.64 19.53
CA ASN A 62 8.50 3.65 18.89
C ASN A 62 7.01 3.46 19.21
N GLU A 63 6.62 2.28 19.67
CA GLU A 63 5.23 1.83 19.68
C GLU A 63 4.75 1.44 21.08
N GLN A 64 5.52 1.83 22.11
CA GLN A 64 5.27 1.49 23.52
C GLN A 64 3.85 1.86 23.98
N GLU A 65 3.35 3.03 23.53
CA GLU A 65 2.08 3.57 23.99
C GLU A 65 0.87 2.89 23.33
N ILE A 66 1.05 2.30 22.14
CA ILE A 66 -0.08 1.78 21.35
C ILE A 66 -0.13 0.25 21.30
N ILE A 67 1.03 -0.43 21.34
CA ILE A 67 1.12 -1.86 20.96
C ILE A 67 0.25 -2.77 21.81
N ARG A 68 0.16 -2.52 23.13
CA ARG A 68 -0.67 -3.33 24.01
C ARG A 68 -2.14 -3.25 23.64
N ASN A 69 -2.65 -2.04 23.38
CA ASN A 69 -4.05 -1.84 23.00
C ASN A 69 -4.35 -2.42 21.63
N GLN A 70 -3.41 -2.35 20.69
CA GLN A 70 -3.56 -2.95 19.36
C GLN A 70 -3.64 -4.49 19.40
N VAL A 71 -2.83 -5.12 20.25
CA VAL A 71 -2.88 -6.57 20.45
C VAL A 71 -4.20 -6.99 21.09
N LEU A 72 -4.65 -6.26 22.13
CA LEU A 72 -5.94 -6.51 22.77
C LEU A 72 -7.09 -6.36 21.78
N TYR A 73 -7.11 -5.25 21.04
CA TYR A 73 -8.10 -5.04 19.97
C TYR A 73 -8.15 -6.21 18.97
N ALA A 74 -7.00 -6.66 18.49
CA ALA A 74 -6.95 -7.77 17.55
C ALA A 74 -7.48 -9.10 18.14
N CYS A 75 -7.28 -9.32 19.45
CA CYS A 75 -7.76 -10.52 20.15
C CYS A 75 -9.27 -10.46 20.42
N GLU A 76 -9.82 -9.29 20.72
CA GLU A 76 -11.18 -9.09 21.21
C GLU A 76 -12.17 -8.76 20.10
N GLU A 77 -11.81 -7.83 19.21
CA GLU A 77 -12.73 -7.22 18.25
C GLU A 77 -12.80 -7.94 16.90
N LEU A 78 -11.78 -8.71 16.51
CA LEU A 78 -11.81 -9.38 15.21
C LEU A 78 -12.80 -10.53 15.19
N LEU A 79 -13.76 -10.45 14.28
CA LEU A 79 -14.86 -11.41 14.09
C LEU A 79 -14.46 -12.48 13.07
N TYR A 80 -13.76 -13.48 13.56
CA TYR A 80 -13.36 -14.69 12.83
C TYR A 80 -13.33 -15.87 13.81
N PRO A 81 -13.57 -17.14 13.39
CA PRO A 81 -13.50 -18.28 14.29
C PRO A 81 -12.15 -18.30 15.02
N LYS A 82 -12.18 -18.26 16.36
CA LYS A 82 -10.97 -18.09 17.18
C LYS A 82 -9.97 -19.26 17.00
N GLU A 83 -10.46 -20.46 16.70
CA GLU A 83 -9.64 -21.64 16.41
C GLU A 83 -8.94 -21.54 15.03
N LYS A 84 -9.40 -20.64 14.16
CA LYS A 84 -8.86 -20.44 12.81
C LYS A 84 -8.08 -19.13 12.66
N LEU A 85 -8.15 -18.24 13.65
CA LEU A 85 -7.42 -16.96 13.67
C LEU A 85 -6.36 -16.98 14.76
N ARG A 86 -5.10 -16.90 14.40
CA ARG A 86 -3.98 -16.74 15.34
C ARG A 86 -3.41 -15.35 15.21
N ILE A 87 -3.34 -14.64 16.32
CA ILE A 87 -2.71 -13.34 16.43
C ILE A 87 -1.25 -13.54 16.81
N ASN A 88 -0.33 -12.94 16.08
CA ASN A 88 1.10 -13.06 16.33
C ASN A 88 1.70 -11.66 16.44
N LEU A 89 2.02 -11.23 17.66
CA LEU A 89 2.84 -10.04 17.87
C LEU A 89 4.31 -10.42 17.66
N VAL A 90 4.95 -9.81 16.67
CA VAL A 90 6.35 -10.06 16.32
C VAL A 90 7.12 -8.76 16.46
N TYR A 91 7.97 -8.65 17.48
CA TYR A 91 8.61 -7.39 17.80
C TYR A 91 10.12 -7.51 18.05
N ASN A 92 10.79 -6.39 17.88
CA ASN A 92 12.18 -6.24 18.29
C ASN A 92 12.37 -4.99 19.16
N THR A 93 13.38 -5.05 20.01
CA THR A 93 13.84 -3.93 20.83
C THR A 93 15.34 -4.06 21.10
N PRO A 94 16.12 -2.96 21.02
CA PRO A 94 17.56 -2.99 21.31
C PRO A 94 17.86 -3.12 22.81
N LYS A 95 16.92 -2.73 23.66
CA LYS A 95 17.01 -2.79 25.14
C LYS A 95 15.68 -3.24 25.70
N PRO A 96 15.65 -3.92 26.84
CA PRO A 96 14.40 -4.26 27.53
C PRO A 96 13.58 -3.00 27.84
N ILE A 97 12.26 -3.10 27.67
CA ILE A 97 11.27 -2.05 27.94
C ILE A 97 10.28 -2.59 28.97
N GLU A 98 10.58 -2.38 30.23
CA GLU A 98 9.70 -2.81 31.32
C GLU A 98 8.83 -1.65 31.82
N PRO A 99 7.59 -1.92 32.32
CA PRO A 99 6.97 -3.24 32.50
C PRO A 99 6.32 -3.84 31.23
N LEU A 100 6.37 -3.14 30.09
CA LEU A 100 5.63 -3.47 28.88
C LEU A 100 5.93 -4.89 28.36
N GLU A 101 7.20 -5.30 28.30
CA GLU A 101 7.56 -6.64 27.79
C GLU A 101 7.01 -7.74 28.71
N THR A 102 7.03 -7.52 30.03
CA THR A 102 6.41 -8.44 31.00
C THR A 102 4.90 -8.51 30.80
N GLU A 103 4.21 -7.38 30.65
CA GLU A 103 2.78 -7.34 30.37
C GLU A 103 2.43 -8.08 29.08
N LEU A 104 3.13 -7.78 27.98
CA LEU A 104 2.92 -8.45 26.70
C LEU A 104 3.13 -9.96 26.78
N SER A 105 4.13 -10.41 27.52
CA SER A 105 4.42 -11.86 27.70
C SER A 105 3.35 -12.60 28.48
N GLN A 106 2.54 -11.90 29.30
CA GLN A 106 1.45 -12.48 30.07
C GLN A 106 0.14 -12.59 29.27
N LEU A 107 -0.06 -11.79 28.21
CA LEU A 107 -1.29 -11.80 27.41
C LEU A 107 -1.66 -13.18 26.84
N PRO A 108 -0.72 -14.05 26.39
CA PRO A 108 -1.06 -15.38 25.89
C PRO A 108 -1.70 -16.31 26.94
N THR A 109 -1.59 -15.99 28.23
CA THR A 109 -2.29 -16.74 29.29
C THR A 109 -3.80 -16.49 29.25
N MET A 110 -4.22 -15.29 28.83
CA MET A 110 -5.62 -14.87 28.69
C MET A 110 -6.18 -15.19 27.30
N TYR A 111 -5.36 -15.02 26.26
CA TYR A 111 -5.76 -15.22 24.86
C TYR A 111 -4.98 -16.38 24.23
N LYS A 112 -5.59 -17.56 24.21
CA LYS A 112 -4.94 -18.80 23.71
C LYS A 112 -4.55 -18.77 22.24
N ASN A 113 -5.20 -17.92 21.44
CA ASN A 113 -4.89 -17.71 20.03
C ASN A 113 -3.84 -16.60 19.80
N LEU A 114 -3.26 -16.02 20.86
CA LEU A 114 -2.19 -15.02 20.79
C LEU A 114 -0.82 -15.67 21.00
N LYS A 115 0.16 -15.26 20.19
CA LYS A 115 1.59 -15.51 20.42
C LYS A 115 2.33 -14.20 20.44
N VAL A 116 3.23 -14.06 21.40
CA VAL A 116 4.14 -12.91 21.54
C VAL A 116 5.55 -13.39 21.29
N ILE A 117 6.20 -12.82 20.25
CA ILE A 117 7.48 -13.30 19.72
C ILE A 117 8.46 -12.14 19.69
N LYS A 118 9.43 -12.16 20.59
CA LYS A 118 10.58 -11.25 20.57
C LYS A 118 11.64 -11.80 19.61
N VAL A 119 12.05 -11.00 18.63
CA VAL A 119 13.02 -11.41 17.59
C VAL A 119 14.43 -10.95 18.01
N PRO A 120 15.32 -11.88 18.34
CA PRO A 120 16.68 -11.52 18.75
C PRO A 120 17.49 -10.98 17.58
N GLY A 121 18.24 -9.90 17.81
CA GLY A 121 19.16 -9.33 16.81
C GLY A 121 18.51 -8.65 15.61
N SER A 122 17.19 -8.60 15.53
CA SER A 122 16.46 -7.94 14.46
C SER A 122 16.71 -6.42 14.47
N LYS A 123 16.84 -5.86 13.26
CA LYS A 123 17.09 -4.43 13.02
C LYS A 123 16.02 -3.80 12.11
N SER A 124 15.10 -4.58 11.57
CA SER A 124 14.12 -4.13 10.59
C SER A 124 12.80 -4.89 10.69
N LYS A 125 11.73 -4.31 10.09
CA LYS A 125 10.45 -5.00 9.88
C LYS A 125 10.64 -6.30 9.08
N ALA A 126 11.50 -6.27 8.06
CA ALA A 126 11.80 -7.44 7.24
C ALA A 126 12.43 -8.58 8.06
N ASP A 127 13.34 -8.27 8.99
CA ASP A 127 13.95 -9.27 9.87
C ASP A 127 12.88 -9.91 10.77
N ASN A 128 12.00 -9.11 11.37
CA ASN A 128 10.90 -9.59 12.18
C ASN A 128 10.00 -10.54 11.39
N LEU A 129 9.57 -10.13 10.21
CA LEU A 129 8.72 -10.94 9.33
C LEU A 129 9.43 -12.23 8.90
N ASN A 130 10.68 -12.15 8.46
CA ASN A 130 11.44 -13.32 8.02
C ASN A 130 11.68 -14.33 9.15
N TYR A 131 11.88 -13.85 10.37
CA TYR A 131 11.95 -14.72 11.54
C TYR A 131 10.62 -15.44 11.76
N PHE A 132 9.49 -14.73 11.71
CA PHE A 132 8.17 -15.34 11.80
C PHE A 132 7.91 -16.37 10.68
N PHE A 133 8.32 -16.07 9.46
CA PHE A 133 8.17 -16.99 8.32
C PHE A 133 8.98 -18.27 8.46
N SER A 134 10.04 -18.27 9.26
CA SER A 134 10.83 -19.48 9.56
C SER A 134 10.20 -20.39 10.61
N LEU A 135 9.24 -19.88 11.36
CA LEU A 135 8.55 -20.66 12.38
C LEU A 135 7.50 -21.58 11.73
N ARG A 136 7.37 -22.78 12.30
CA ARG A 136 6.35 -23.73 11.83
C ARG A 136 4.93 -23.21 12.13
N SER A 137 4.10 -23.19 11.11
CA SER A 137 2.68 -22.88 11.21
C SER A 137 1.90 -23.57 10.09
N GLU A 138 0.68 -23.95 10.40
CA GLU A 138 -0.26 -24.60 9.48
C GLU A 138 -1.25 -23.60 8.86
N ALA A 139 -1.03 -22.29 9.05
CA ALA A 139 -1.88 -21.29 8.45
C ALA A 139 -1.84 -21.36 6.92
N GLN A 140 -3.01 -21.25 6.32
CA GLN A 140 -3.19 -21.19 4.87
C GLN A 140 -2.94 -19.76 4.36
N ILE A 141 -3.22 -18.75 5.19
CA ILE A 141 -3.10 -17.33 4.89
C ILE A 141 -2.29 -16.64 5.98
N ILE A 142 -1.45 -15.69 5.61
CA ILE A 142 -0.76 -14.78 6.53
C ILE A 142 -1.20 -13.35 6.20
N GLY A 143 -1.78 -12.65 7.19
CA GLY A 143 -2.07 -11.22 7.15
C GLY A 143 -0.96 -10.43 7.83
N ILE A 144 -0.48 -9.36 7.19
CA ILE A 144 0.60 -8.49 7.71
C ILE A 144 0.01 -7.14 8.09
N PHE A 145 0.29 -6.71 9.33
CA PHE A 145 -0.16 -5.43 9.86
C PHE A 145 0.99 -4.72 10.59
N ASP A 146 1.08 -3.43 10.37
CA ASP A 146 1.87 -2.54 11.21
C ASP A 146 1.15 -2.34 12.55
N SER A 147 1.90 -2.02 13.59
CA SER A 147 1.41 -1.90 14.97
C SER A 147 0.38 -0.79 15.20
N ASP A 148 0.25 0.18 14.29
CA ASP A 148 -0.72 1.27 14.36
C ASP A 148 -2.02 1.00 13.58
N HIS A 149 -2.14 -0.19 12.99
CA HIS A 149 -3.33 -0.58 12.26
C HIS A 149 -4.39 -1.23 13.15
N CYS A 150 -5.62 -0.72 13.06
CA CYS A 150 -6.82 -1.33 13.62
C CYS A 150 -7.64 -1.93 12.48
N PRO A 151 -7.54 -3.24 12.20
CA PRO A 151 -8.37 -3.88 11.18
C PRO A 151 -9.85 -3.78 11.54
N HIS A 152 -10.71 -3.51 10.56
CA HIS A 152 -12.16 -3.59 10.79
C HIS A 152 -12.54 -4.97 11.34
N PRO A 153 -13.51 -5.13 12.25
CA PRO A 153 -13.85 -6.43 12.85
C PRO A 153 -14.03 -7.57 11.84
N HIS A 154 -14.64 -7.32 10.71
CA HIS A 154 -14.82 -8.30 9.63
C HIS A 154 -13.65 -8.37 8.62
N ASN A 155 -12.54 -7.66 8.85
CA ASN A 155 -11.41 -7.60 7.92
C ASN A 155 -10.84 -8.99 7.56
N PRO A 156 -10.53 -9.90 8.51
CA PRO A 156 -10.04 -11.25 8.18
C PRO A 156 -11.09 -12.06 7.41
N ARG A 157 -12.38 -11.87 7.72
CA ARG A 157 -13.46 -12.58 7.04
C ARG A 157 -13.57 -12.16 5.58
N TRP A 158 -13.54 -10.86 5.27
CA TRP A 158 -13.55 -10.37 3.89
C TRP A 158 -12.32 -10.83 3.09
N ALA A 159 -11.13 -10.87 3.72
CA ALA A 159 -9.94 -11.42 3.09
C ALA A 159 -10.12 -12.90 2.74
N ALA A 160 -10.68 -13.70 3.65
CA ALA A 160 -11.00 -15.10 3.41
C ALA A 160 -11.99 -15.28 2.26
N GLU A 161 -13.07 -14.50 2.24
CA GLU A 161 -14.07 -14.50 1.14
C GLU A 161 -13.41 -14.26 -0.23
N ARG A 162 -12.43 -13.37 -0.30
CA ARG A 162 -11.72 -13.08 -1.54
C ARG A 162 -10.93 -14.27 -2.05
N PHE A 163 -10.23 -15.01 -1.17
CA PHE A 163 -9.51 -16.24 -1.53
C PHE A 163 -10.45 -17.40 -1.87
N LEU A 164 -11.61 -17.46 -1.21
CA LEU A 164 -12.63 -18.49 -1.49
C LEU A 164 -13.31 -18.27 -2.83
N ALA A 165 -13.61 -17.00 -3.17
CA ALA A 165 -14.25 -16.62 -4.42
C ALA A 165 -13.35 -16.84 -5.65
N ASP A 166 -12.03 -16.64 -5.50
CA ASP A 166 -11.07 -16.79 -6.59
C ASP A 166 -9.78 -17.46 -6.08
N THR A 167 -9.68 -18.74 -6.30
CA THR A 167 -8.51 -19.55 -5.88
C THR A 167 -7.21 -19.19 -6.61
N THR A 168 -7.28 -18.43 -7.71
CA THR A 168 -6.10 -17.95 -8.44
C THR A 168 -5.44 -16.75 -7.75
N VAL A 169 -6.15 -16.07 -6.84
CA VAL A 169 -5.59 -14.96 -6.07
C VAL A 169 -4.53 -15.46 -5.10
N ASP A 170 -3.38 -14.84 -5.11
CA ASP A 170 -2.24 -15.15 -4.25
C ASP A 170 -2.06 -14.11 -3.13
N ILE A 171 -2.48 -12.86 -3.40
CA ILE A 171 -2.31 -11.72 -2.49
C ILE A 171 -3.58 -10.86 -2.53
N VAL A 172 -4.08 -10.49 -1.35
CA VAL A 172 -5.18 -9.53 -1.19
C VAL A 172 -4.64 -8.31 -0.45
N GLN A 173 -4.66 -7.15 -1.09
CA GLN A 173 -4.37 -5.87 -0.46
C GLN A 173 -5.67 -5.18 -0.07
N GLY A 174 -5.82 -4.88 1.19
CA GLY A 174 -6.98 -4.14 1.69
C GLY A 174 -6.82 -2.62 1.59
N ARG A 175 -7.90 -1.93 1.93
CA ARG A 175 -7.96 -0.47 2.00
C ARG A 175 -7.44 0.01 3.36
N CYS A 176 -6.44 0.89 3.34
CA CYS A 176 -5.98 1.62 4.52
C CYS A 176 -6.68 2.97 4.61
N ILE A 177 -7.15 3.33 5.80
CA ILE A 177 -7.94 4.52 6.09
C ILE A 177 -7.29 5.26 7.25
N VAL A 178 -6.97 6.53 7.07
CA VAL A 178 -6.40 7.36 8.14
C VAL A 178 -7.52 7.85 9.06
N TYR A 179 -7.42 7.56 10.37
CA TYR A 179 -8.45 7.90 11.34
C TYR A 179 -8.12 9.10 12.24
N ASN A 180 -6.82 9.42 12.45
CA ASN A 180 -6.39 10.48 13.36
C ASN A 180 -6.41 11.89 12.73
N THR A 181 -7.37 12.17 11.86
CA THR A 181 -7.46 13.43 11.10
C THR A 181 -7.63 14.66 11.99
N ASN A 182 -8.16 14.50 13.20
CA ASN A 182 -8.37 15.61 14.14
C ASN A 182 -7.08 16.08 14.86
N GLU A 183 -6.00 15.32 14.78
CA GLU A 183 -4.77 15.63 15.48
C GLU A 183 -3.96 16.76 14.82
N SER A 184 -3.96 16.83 13.49
CA SER A 184 -3.16 17.84 12.80
C SER A 184 -3.63 18.12 11.37
N PHE A 185 -3.12 19.26 10.83
CA PHE A 185 -3.27 19.60 9.42
C PHE A 185 -2.67 18.51 8.50
N TRP A 186 -1.50 17.95 8.84
CA TRP A 186 -0.83 16.93 8.03
C TRP A 186 -1.63 15.64 7.98
N ALA A 187 -2.16 15.19 9.11
CA ALA A 187 -3.02 14.01 9.16
C ALA A 187 -4.27 14.16 8.27
N LYS A 188 -4.90 15.35 8.24
CA LYS A 188 -6.03 15.65 7.33
C LYS A 188 -5.63 15.54 5.86
N MET A 189 -4.48 16.09 5.48
CA MET A 189 -4.02 16.05 4.07
C MET A 189 -3.66 14.61 3.66
N ILE A 190 -3.02 13.87 4.54
CA ILE A 190 -2.67 12.47 4.31
C ILE A 190 -3.92 11.60 4.18
N ALA A 191 -4.98 11.85 4.97
CA ALA A 191 -6.24 11.11 4.87
C ALA A 191 -6.88 11.22 3.47
N ILE A 192 -6.89 12.43 2.90
CA ILE A 192 -7.39 12.65 1.53
C ILE A 192 -6.52 11.91 0.50
N GLU A 193 -5.20 11.97 0.67
CA GLU A 193 -4.27 11.24 -0.18
C GLU A 193 -4.48 9.72 -0.11
N PHE A 194 -4.73 9.18 1.09
CA PHE A 194 -4.99 7.74 1.30
C PHE A 194 -6.34 7.31 0.72
N ASP A 195 -7.40 8.07 0.93
CA ASP A 195 -8.69 7.81 0.26
C ASP A 195 -8.52 7.78 -1.26
N LYS A 196 -7.72 8.69 -1.83
CA LYS A 196 -7.42 8.69 -3.25
C LYS A 196 -6.58 7.47 -3.67
N ILE A 197 -5.53 7.14 -2.93
CA ILE A 197 -4.61 6.05 -3.28
C ILE A 197 -5.33 4.70 -3.18
N TYR A 198 -5.95 4.39 -2.03
CA TYR A 198 -6.48 3.06 -1.74
C TYR A 198 -7.87 2.81 -2.33
N ALA A 199 -8.71 3.85 -2.47
CA ALA A 199 -10.06 3.66 -2.98
C ALA A 199 -10.25 4.10 -4.44
N ILE A 200 -9.29 4.79 -5.06
CA ILE A 200 -9.37 5.21 -6.46
C ILE A 200 -8.20 4.65 -7.27
N SER A 201 -6.96 5.08 -6.95
CA SER A 201 -5.82 4.81 -7.83
C SER A 201 -5.44 3.34 -7.87
N HIS A 202 -5.33 2.66 -6.72
CA HIS A 202 -4.97 1.24 -6.69
C HIS A 202 -6.01 0.35 -7.37
N PRO A 203 -7.32 0.40 -7.01
CA PRO A 203 -8.31 -0.43 -7.66
C PRO A 203 -8.53 -0.02 -9.14
N GLY A 204 -8.46 1.26 -9.47
CA GLY A 204 -8.57 1.76 -10.84
C GLY A 204 -7.43 1.28 -11.72
N ARG A 205 -6.19 1.40 -11.23
CA ARG A 205 -4.99 0.91 -11.92
C ARG A 205 -5.01 -0.61 -12.08
N SER A 206 -5.45 -1.33 -11.07
CA SER A 206 -5.58 -2.78 -11.13
C SER A 206 -6.57 -3.20 -12.23
N ARG A 207 -7.66 -2.47 -12.42
CA ARG A 207 -8.59 -2.70 -13.52
C ARG A 207 -8.06 -2.26 -14.88
N MET A 208 -7.29 -1.17 -14.92
CA MET A 208 -6.71 -0.63 -16.15
C MET A 208 -5.61 -1.51 -16.71
N PHE A 209 -4.79 -2.11 -15.84
CA PHE A 209 -3.56 -2.79 -16.21
C PHE A 209 -3.49 -4.27 -15.76
N GLY A 210 -4.54 -4.78 -15.12
CA GLY A 210 -4.63 -6.21 -14.78
C GLY A 210 -3.78 -6.68 -13.58
N PHE A 211 -3.13 -5.78 -12.80
CA PHE A 211 -2.33 -6.17 -11.65
C PHE A 211 -2.56 -5.28 -10.42
N GLY A 212 -2.45 -5.89 -9.24
CA GLY A 212 -2.41 -5.20 -7.94
C GLY A 212 -1.03 -5.27 -7.30
N LEU A 213 -0.82 -4.49 -6.23
CA LEU A 213 0.42 -4.47 -5.46
C LEU A 213 0.11 -4.57 -3.96
N PHE A 214 0.97 -5.27 -3.23
CA PHE A 214 1.01 -5.21 -1.78
C PHE A 214 1.72 -3.94 -1.32
N CYS A 215 1.17 -3.26 -0.31
CA CYS A 215 1.60 -1.93 0.13
C CYS A 215 2.03 -1.89 1.60
N GLY A 216 2.55 -2.99 2.14
CA GLY A 216 3.25 -3.04 3.42
C GLY A 216 2.40 -3.41 4.63
N SER A 217 1.12 -3.03 4.67
CA SER A 217 0.19 -3.36 5.75
C SER A 217 -1.19 -3.66 5.21
N ASN A 218 -2.05 -4.27 6.02
CA ASN A 218 -3.40 -4.70 5.63
C ASN A 218 -3.38 -5.57 4.37
N GLY A 219 -2.40 -6.46 4.28
CA GLY A 219 -2.24 -7.36 3.14
C GLY A 219 -2.20 -8.81 3.56
N TYR A 220 -2.93 -9.64 2.84
CA TYR A 220 -3.06 -11.07 3.07
C TYR A 220 -2.42 -11.86 1.93
N TRP A 221 -1.62 -12.84 2.27
CA TRP A 221 -0.88 -13.68 1.34
C TRP A 221 -1.19 -15.15 1.56
N LYS A 222 -1.20 -15.95 0.51
CA LYS A 222 -1.08 -17.40 0.66
C LYS A 222 0.20 -17.73 1.44
N ALA A 223 0.08 -18.42 2.56
CA ALA A 223 1.20 -18.64 3.48
C ALA A 223 2.40 -19.37 2.85
N PRO A 224 2.23 -20.42 2.03
CA PRO A 224 3.37 -21.07 1.35
C PRO A 224 4.14 -20.10 0.46
N LEU A 225 3.42 -19.24 -0.30
CA LEU A 225 4.05 -18.23 -1.15
C LEU A 225 4.89 -17.26 -0.32
N LEU A 226 4.31 -16.66 0.71
CA LEU A 226 4.99 -15.63 1.50
C LEU A 226 6.22 -16.18 2.23
N ARG A 227 6.13 -17.41 2.78
CA ARG A 227 7.23 -18.10 3.45
C ARG A 227 8.42 -18.36 2.52
N ALA A 228 8.15 -18.79 1.28
CA ALA A 228 9.17 -18.98 0.26
C ALA A 228 9.74 -17.63 -0.24
N HIS A 229 8.87 -16.62 -0.35
CA HIS A 229 9.18 -15.33 -0.95
C HIS A 229 10.07 -14.45 -0.08
N LYS A 230 9.81 -14.41 1.23
CA LYS A 230 10.50 -13.59 2.24
C LYS A 230 10.53 -12.08 1.90
N MET A 231 10.93 -11.27 2.84
CA MET A 231 11.15 -9.83 2.67
C MET A 231 12.63 -9.52 2.52
N HIS A 232 12.99 -8.57 1.66
CA HIS A 232 14.37 -8.14 1.47
C HIS A 232 14.67 -6.95 2.37
N GLY A 233 15.44 -7.17 3.44
CA GLY A 233 15.74 -6.16 4.47
C GLY A 233 16.65 -5.03 3.99
N GLU A 234 17.33 -5.19 2.85
CA GLU A 234 18.11 -4.14 2.20
C GLU A 234 17.26 -3.09 1.46
N MET A 235 15.97 -3.38 1.28
CA MET A 235 15.05 -2.45 0.61
C MET A 235 14.40 -1.51 1.63
N LEU A 236 14.36 -0.22 1.32
CA LEU A 236 13.69 0.80 2.16
C LEU A 236 12.15 0.69 2.11
N THR A 237 11.65 0.08 1.03
CA THR A 237 10.26 -0.33 0.84
C THR A 237 10.25 -1.81 0.46
N GLU A 238 10.45 -2.67 1.47
CA GLU A 238 10.50 -4.12 1.33
C GLU A 238 9.19 -4.70 0.81
N ASP A 239 8.09 -4.01 1.06
CA ASP A 239 6.74 -4.29 0.60
C ASP A 239 6.62 -4.14 -0.93
N ILE A 240 7.07 -3.03 -1.47
CA ILE A 240 7.04 -2.77 -2.92
C ILE A 240 7.97 -3.74 -3.66
N ASP A 241 9.17 -3.98 -3.13
CA ASP A 241 10.06 -5.00 -3.69
C ASP A 241 9.39 -6.38 -3.71
N SER A 242 8.76 -6.78 -2.60
CA SER A 242 8.08 -8.07 -2.51
C SER A 242 6.90 -8.17 -3.48
N ALA A 243 6.10 -7.11 -3.63
CA ALA A 243 5.00 -7.05 -4.58
C ALA A 243 5.48 -7.19 -6.03
N LEU A 244 6.55 -6.46 -6.40
CA LEU A 244 7.12 -6.52 -7.75
C LEU A 244 7.78 -7.88 -8.04
N ARG A 245 8.43 -8.51 -7.06
CA ARG A 245 8.96 -9.88 -7.20
C ARG A 245 7.83 -10.90 -7.40
N ALA A 246 6.76 -10.81 -6.60
CA ALA A 246 5.59 -11.68 -6.74
C ALA A 246 4.94 -11.53 -8.12
N TYR A 247 4.75 -10.29 -8.58
CA TYR A 247 4.30 -10.00 -9.93
C TYR A 247 5.26 -10.60 -10.98
N GLY A 248 6.57 -10.47 -10.78
CA GLY A 248 7.60 -11.08 -11.65
C GLY A 248 7.45 -12.58 -11.79
N GLN A 249 7.02 -13.25 -10.73
CA GLN A 249 6.75 -14.70 -10.68
C GLN A 249 5.37 -15.08 -11.23
N GLY A 250 4.59 -14.12 -11.75
CA GLY A 250 3.23 -14.38 -12.25
C GLY A 250 2.18 -14.56 -11.16
N LYS A 251 2.45 -14.13 -9.93
CA LYS A 251 1.49 -14.20 -8.82
C LYS A 251 0.46 -13.09 -8.93
N LYS A 252 -0.79 -13.42 -8.60
CA LYS A 252 -1.94 -12.53 -8.74
C LYS A 252 -2.21 -11.80 -7.43
N ALA A 253 -2.02 -10.48 -7.44
CA ALA A 253 -2.44 -9.59 -6.36
C ALA A 253 -3.71 -8.83 -6.76
N VAL A 254 -4.64 -8.68 -5.81
CA VAL A 254 -5.89 -7.95 -6.00
C VAL A 254 -6.10 -6.96 -4.86
N HIS A 255 -6.84 -5.86 -5.14
CA HIS A 255 -7.31 -4.93 -4.12
C HIS A 255 -8.74 -5.28 -3.73
N ASP A 256 -9.03 -5.30 -2.42
CA ASP A 256 -10.38 -5.50 -1.91
C ASP A 256 -10.77 -4.36 -0.97
N MET A 257 -11.91 -3.71 -1.29
CA MET A 257 -12.35 -2.50 -0.59
C MET A 257 -13.11 -2.80 0.71
N ASN A 258 -13.53 -4.05 0.95
CA ASN A 258 -14.14 -4.47 2.21
C ASN A 258 -13.10 -4.92 3.25
N VAL A 259 -11.89 -5.24 2.82
CA VAL A 259 -10.75 -5.54 3.70
C VAL A 259 -10.20 -4.20 4.21
N CYS A 260 -10.93 -3.54 5.10
CA CYS A 260 -10.56 -2.22 5.63
C CYS A 260 -9.69 -2.32 6.88
N SER A 261 -8.74 -1.40 7.01
CA SER A 261 -7.96 -1.18 8.23
C SER A 261 -7.74 0.30 8.47
N PHE A 262 -7.82 0.71 9.72
CA PHE A 262 -7.62 2.10 10.14
C PHE A 262 -6.17 2.27 10.63
N GLU A 263 -5.50 3.36 10.22
CA GLU A 263 -4.11 3.62 10.57
C GLU A 263 -3.87 5.05 11.02
N MET A 264 -2.76 5.29 11.70
CA MET A 264 -2.35 6.63 12.13
C MET A 264 -1.43 7.27 11.09
N ALA A 265 -1.82 8.44 10.59
CA ALA A 265 -0.93 9.28 9.80
C ALA A 265 0.03 10.08 10.69
N PRO A 266 1.23 10.43 10.16
CA PRO A 266 2.10 11.40 10.81
C PRO A 266 1.36 12.71 11.12
N ASN A 267 1.46 13.17 12.37
CA ASN A 267 0.79 14.38 12.84
C ASN A 267 1.69 15.64 12.80
N THR A 268 2.99 15.49 12.52
CA THR A 268 3.96 16.58 12.40
C THR A 268 4.58 16.62 11.00
N PHE A 269 4.98 17.84 10.56
CA PHE A 269 5.70 17.99 9.30
C PHE A 269 6.98 17.16 9.24
N GLN A 270 7.72 17.11 10.35
CA GLN A 270 8.98 16.37 10.40
C GLN A 270 8.78 14.85 10.21
N ALA A 271 7.75 14.27 10.84
CA ALA A 271 7.42 12.86 10.69
C ALA A 271 6.91 12.56 9.26
N PHE A 272 6.05 13.44 8.73
CA PHE A 272 5.61 13.39 7.34
C PHE A 272 6.78 13.43 6.36
N TRP A 273 7.70 14.40 6.50
CA TRP A 273 8.89 14.53 5.65
C TRP A 273 9.74 13.25 5.66
N LYS A 274 10.05 12.73 6.85
CA LYS A 274 10.86 11.50 7.00
C LYS A 274 10.19 10.30 6.35
N GLN A 275 8.87 10.13 6.53
CA GLN A 275 8.11 9.04 5.94
C GLN A 275 8.11 9.12 4.40
N ARG A 276 7.76 10.30 3.85
CA ARG A 276 7.67 10.49 2.39
C ARG A 276 9.04 10.39 1.70
N LEU A 277 10.09 10.90 2.34
CA LEU A 277 11.45 10.78 1.83
C LEU A 277 11.90 9.31 1.77
N ARG A 278 11.61 8.54 2.82
CA ARG A 278 11.88 7.09 2.84
C ARG A 278 11.12 6.37 1.72
N TRP A 279 9.85 6.68 1.55
CA TRP A 279 9.03 6.09 0.48
C TRP A 279 9.54 6.47 -0.91
N ALA A 280 9.87 7.74 -1.13
CA ALA A 280 10.42 8.20 -2.42
C ALA A 280 11.72 7.48 -2.76
N GLN A 281 12.68 7.42 -1.84
CA GLN A 281 13.94 6.70 -2.04
C GLN A 281 13.72 5.20 -2.24
N GLY A 282 12.83 4.57 -1.46
CA GLY A 282 12.53 3.14 -1.58
C GLY A 282 11.88 2.79 -2.93
N TRP A 283 10.98 3.63 -3.42
CA TRP A 283 10.43 3.47 -4.76
C TRP A 283 11.48 3.60 -5.86
N THR A 284 12.40 4.58 -5.76
CA THR A 284 13.51 4.72 -6.71
C THR A 284 14.39 3.47 -6.70
N GLN A 285 14.69 2.95 -5.50
CA GLN A 285 15.44 1.71 -5.34
C GLN A 285 14.73 0.53 -6.01
N ALA A 286 13.42 0.38 -5.77
CA ALA A 286 12.61 -0.67 -6.37
C ALA A 286 12.49 -0.52 -7.89
N SER A 287 12.27 0.71 -8.40
CA SER A 287 12.18 0.99 -9.83
C SER A 287 13.48 0.63 -10.56
N TRP A 288 14.63 0.95 -9.99
CA TRP A 288 15.91 0.60 -10.59
C TRP A 288 16.19 -0.91 -10.59
N LYS A 289 15.85 -1.59 -9.47
CA LYS A 289 16.02 -3.03 -9.33
C LYS A 289 15.12 -3.80 -10.30
N HIS A 290 13.89 -3.36 -10.48
CA HIS A 290 12.86 -4.04 -11.27
C HIS A 290 12.61 -3.43 -12.66
N LYS A 291 13.51 -2.58 -13.17
CA LYS A 291 13.35 -1.87 -14.46
C LYS A 291 13.07 -2.78 -15.67
N SER A 292 13.54 -4.01 -15.65
CA SER A 292 13.33 -4.99 -16.73
C SER A 292 11.98 -5.72 -16.65
N LEU A 293 11.22 -5.53 -15.56
CA LEU A 293 10.02 -6.33 -15.29
C LEU A 293 8.92 -6.16 -16.35
N ALA A 294 8.82 -4.97 -16.95
CA ALA A 294 7.88 -4.70 -18.05
C ALA A 294 8.19 -5.52 -19.33
N TRP A 295 9.43 -5.94 -19.50
CA TRP A 295 9.90 -6.63 -20.70
C TRP A 295 10.07 -8.13 -20.50
N THR A 296 10.03 -8.63 -19.26
CA THR A 296 10.21 -10.04 -18.92
C THR A 296 8.85 -10.75 -18.80
N ASN A 297 8.80 -12.01 -19.20
CA ASN A 297 7.65 -12.87 -18.95
C ASN A 297 7.83 -13.63 -17.65
N PRO A 298 6.74 -13.98 -16.94
CA PRO A 298 6.81 -14.82 -15.76
C PRO A 298 7.36 -16.20 -16.12
N PRO A 299 7.93 -16.93 -15.16
CA PRO A 299 8.31 -18.32 -15.35
C PRO A 299 7.06 -19.16 -15.68
N PRO A 300 7.21 -20.30 -16.34
CA PRO A 300 6.11 -21.23 -16.51
C PRO A 300 5.58 -21.66 -15.12
N PRO A 301 4.27 -21.93 -15.00
CA PRO A 301 3.71 -22.42 -13.74
C PRO A 301 4.43 -23.72 -13.34
N GLU A 302 4.81 -23.81 -12.06
CA GLU A 302 5.34 -25.05 -11.51
C GLU A 302 4.27 -26.14 -11.63
N ASN A 303 4.58 -27.20 -12.37
CA ASN A 303 3.76 -28.41 -12.38
C ASN A 303 3.89 -29.06 -11.01
N ASN A 304 2.97 -28.78 -10.09
CA ASN A 304 2.76 -29.58 -8.89
C ASN A 304 2.15 -30.93 -9.31
N GLY A 305 2.89 -31.70 -10.09
CA GLY A 305 2.59 -33.08 -10.40
C GLY A 305 2.90 -33.94 -9.19
N ASN A 306 1.87 -34.19 -8.38
CA ASN A 306 1.85 -35.26 -7.42
C ASN A 306 1.81 -36.57 -8.21
N ASN A 307 2.96 -37.16 -8.50
CA ASN A 307 3.06 -38.58 -8.87
C ASN A 307 4.38 -39.15 -8.37
N GLY A 308 4.29 -39.76 -7.18
CA GLY A 308 5.24 -40.79 -6.85
C GLY A 308 5.07 -41.95 -7.86
N ASN A 309 6.08 -42.11 -8.69
CA ASN A 309 6.59 -43.43 -9.05
C ASN A 309 7.89 -43.25 -9.88
N ASN A 310 8.90 -43.94 -9.40
CA ASN A 310 10.18 -44.13 -10.05
C ASN A 310 10.04 -44.71 -11.46
N SER A 311 10.63 -44.04 -12.43
CA SER A 311 11.36 -44.78 -13.48
C SER A 311 12.25 -43.77 -14.26
N SER A 312 13.53 -44.08 -14.23
CA SER A 312 14.58 -43.51 -15.03
C SER A 312 14.28 -43.59 -16.52
N SER A 313 14.06 -42.45 -17.20
CA SER A 313 14.24 -42.37 -18.64
C SER A 313 14.50 -40.92 -19.06
N SER A 314 15.52 -40.75 -19.85
CA SER A 314 16.06 -39.59 -20.58
C SER A 314 15.11 -38.39 -20.78
N THR A 315 15.53 -37.27 -20.23
CA THR A 315 14.86 -35.99 -20.13
C THR A 315 14.81 -35.25 -21.45
N THR A 316 13.70 -35.32 -22.15
CA THR A 316 13.31 -34.23 -23.05
C THR A 316 12.42 -33.30 -22.22
N THR A 317 13.01 -32.28 -21.62
CA THR A 317 12.27 -31.22 -20.92
C THR A 317 11.50 -30.41 -21.96
N THR A 318 10.28 -30.82 -22.26
CA THR A 318 9.30 -29.97 -22.93
C THR A 318 8.90 -28.90 -21.91
N THR A 319 9.69 -27.81 -21.88
CA THR A 319 9.34 -26.61 -21.11
C THR A 319 8.07 -26.02 -21.73
N ALA A 320 6.97 -26.08 -20.96
CA ALA A 320 5.76 -25.38 -21.34
C ALA A 320 6.11 -23.92 -21.74
N PRO A 321 5.55 -23.39 -22.83
CA PRO A 321 5.87 -22.04 -23.28
C PRO A 321 5.56 -21.05 -22.16
N ARG A 322 6.51 -20.16 -21.87
CA ARG A 322 6.33 -19.09 -20.87
C ARG A 322 5.09 -18.27 -21.23
N PRO A 323 4.15 -18.06 -20.29
CA PRO A 323 2.98 -17.24 -20.55
C PRO A 323 3.44 -15.81 -20.91
N LYS A 324 2.98 -15.31 -22.07
CA LYS A 324 3.30 -13.94 -22.48
C LYS A 324 2.43 -12.97 -21.69
N ARG A 325 3.05 -11.95 -21.10
CA ARG A 325 2.28 -10.85 -20.48
C ARG A 325 1.52 -10.08 -21.55
N PRO A 326 0.24 -9.73 -21.30
CA PRO A 326 -0.52 -8.82 -22.13
C PRO A 326 0.17 -7.45 -22.26
N PHE A 327 -0.13 -6.72 -23.32
CA PHE A 327 0.49 -5.42 -23.59
C PHE A 327 0.12 -4.38 -22.53
N ASP A 328 -1.13 -4.37 -22.09
CA ASP A 328 -1.64 -3.49 -21.02
C ASP A 328 -0.91 -3.68 -19.70
N GLU A 329 -0.65 -4.92 -19.27
CA GLU A 329 0.17 -5.19 -18.08
C GLU A 329 1.61 -4.66 -18.23
N ARG A 330 2.26 -4.90 -19.38
CA ARG A 330 3.60 -4.41 -19.67
C ARG A 330 3.67 -2.89 -19.60
N TYR A 331 2.71 -2.26 -20.24
CA TYR A 331 2.59 -0.82 -20.27
C TYR A 331 2.33 -0.25 -18.86
N GLY A 332 1.43 -0.89 -18.09
CA GLY A 332 1.12 -0.52 -16.72
C GLY A 332 2.34 -0.58 -15.79
N ILE A 333 3.13 -1.64 -15.87
CA ILE A 333 4.38 -1.76 -15.09
C ILE A 333 5.42 -0.73 -15.54
N ALA A 334 5.61 -0.54 -16.85
CA ALA A 334 6.52 0.48 -17.37
C ALA A 334 6.11 1.88 -16.89
N SER A 335 4.81 2.19 -16.96
CA SER A 335 4.23 3.44 -16.46
C SER A 335 4.45 3.60 -14.94
N LEU A 336 4.17 2.57 -14.15
CA LEU A 336 4.35 2.60 -12.70
C LEU A 336 5.80 2.89 -12.30
N LEU A 337 6.76 2.24 -12.95
CA LEU A 337 8.18 2.35 -12.61
C LEU A 337 8.85 3.62 -13.17
N ALA A 338 8.39 4.14 -14.33
CA ALA A 338 9.03 5.27 -15.00
C ALA A 338 8.29 6.60 -14.78
N VAL A 339 6.95 6.64 -14.93
CA VAL A 339 6.19 7.90 -14.91
C VAL A 339 6.22 8.56 -13.54
N ARG A 340 6.16 7.76 -12.48
CA ARG A 340 6.30 8.27 -11.12
C ARG A 340 7.62 9.00 -10.91
N GLU A 341 8.73 8.39 -11.33
CA GLU A 341 10.07 8.95 -11.16
C GLU A 341 10.24 10.23 -11.99
N ILE A 342 9.74 10.22 -13.23
CA ILE A 342 9.80 11.38 -14.15
C ILE A 342 8.94 12.54 -13.62
N SER A 343 7.82 12.25 -12.94
CA SER A 343 6.91 13.32 -12.45
C SER A 343 7.59 14.29 -11.50
N TYR A 344 8.54 13.86 -10.68
CA TYR A 344 9.29 14.73 -9.78
C TYR A 344 10.13 15.78 -10.55
N TYR A 345 10.78 15.35 -11.62
CA TYR A 345 11.56 16.25 -12.49
C TYR A 345 10.65 17.22 -13.25
N LEU A 346 9.51 16.75 -13.75
CA LEU A 346 8.55 17.60 -14.46
C LEU A 346 7.98 18.71 -13.56
N VAL A 347 7.54 18.36 -12.35
CA VAL A 347 7.01 19.35 -11.39
C VAL A 347 8.09 20.37 -11.04
N THR A 348 9.32 19.90 -10.74
CA THR A 348 10.43 20.80 -10.39
C THR A 348 10.82 21.70 -11.55
N MET A 349 10.91 21.16 -12.78
CA MET A 349 11.21 21.96 -13.98
C MET A 349 10.16 23.05 -14.20
N HIS A 350 8.86 22.71 -14.11
CA HIS A 350 7.80 23.70 -14.24
C HIS A 350 7.86 24.76 -13.14
N THR A 351 8.15 24.37 -11.91
CA THR A 351 8.32 25.30 -10.79
C THR A 351 9.48 26.27 -11.03
N CYS A 352 10.64 25.73 -11.47
CA CYS A 352 11.81 26.56 -11.79
C CYS A 352 11.53 27.52 -12.94
N LEU A 353 10.87 27.07 -14.01
CA LEU A 353 10.50 27.91 -15.15
C LEU A 353 9.53 29.02 -14.73
N LEU A 354 8.52 28.71 -13.93
CA LEU A 354 7.56 29.66 -13.41
C LEU A 354 8.24 30.72 -12.52
N LEU A 355 9.08 30.30 -11.57
CA LEU A 355 9.81 31.21 -10.69
C LEU A 355 10.77 32.08 -11.48
N SER A 356 11.50 31.54 -12.45
CA SER A 356 12.39 32.30 -13.33
C SER A 356 11.62 33.35 -14.13
N PHE A 357 10.45 32.99 -14.66
CA PHE A 357 9.58 33.91 -15.38
C PHE A 357 9.07 35.05 -14.49
N ILE A 358 8.65 34.76 -13.25
CA ILE A 358 8.21 35.74 -12.27
C ILE A 358 9.38 36.68 -11.91
N ILE A 359 10.58 36.16 -11.69
CA ILE A 359 11.77 36.97 -11.32
C ILE A 359 12.14 37.93 -12.45
N VAL A 360 12.12 37.44 -13.69
CA VAL A 360 12.46 38.30 -14.86
C VAL A 360 11.40 39.35 -15.12
N ASN A 361 10.13 39.04 -14.85
CA ASN A 361 9.00 39.96 -15.05
C ASN A 361 8.40 40.35 -13.70
N TRP A 362 9.21 40.83 -12.78
CA TRP A 362 8.79 41.10 -11.41
C TRP A 362 7.55 42.02 -11.34
N PRO A 363 6.43 41.53 -10.78
CA PRO A 363 5.18 42.30 -10.77
C PRO A 363 5.24 43.46 -9.80
N SER A 364 4.66 44.60 -10.21
CA SER A 364 4.59 45.82 -9.38
C SER A 364 3.52 45.74 -8.30
N ASP A 365 2.48 44.97 -8.54
CA ASP A 365 1.34 44.79 -7.63
C ASP A 365 0.68 43.39 -7.75
N VAL A 366 -0.33 43.12 -6.92
CA VAL A 366 -1.06 41.85 -6.88
C VAL A 366 -1.82 41.59 -8.18
N HIS A 367 -2.37 42.64 -8.81
CA HIS A 367 -3.10 42.51 -10.08
C HIS A 367 -2.14 42.11 -11.21
N GLU A 368 -0.98 42.76 -11.28
CA GLU A 368 0.05 42.39 -12.25
C GLU A 368 0.59 40.97 -11.98
N PHE A 369 0.79 40.57 -10.71
CA PHE A 369 1.17 39.21 -10.35
C PHE A 369 0.15 38.17 -10.84
N VAL A 370 -1.14 38.42 -10.63
CA VAL A 370 -2.20 37.56 -11.13
C VAL A 370 -2.23 37.48 -12.65
N THR A 371 -2.09 38.63 -13.30
CA THR A 371 -2.05 38.73 -14.77
C THR A 371 -0.84 38.01 -15.34
N LEU A 372 0.32 38.12 -14.71
CA LEU A 372 1.56 37.45 -15.10
C LEU A 372 1.41 35.94 -14.96
N LEU A 373 0.86 35.47 -13.83
CA LEU A 373 0.72 34.07 -13.52
C LEU A 373 -0.29 33.33 -14.44
N PHE A 374 -1.43 33.97 -14.70
CA PHE A 374 -2.55 33.30 -15.36
C PHE A 374 -2.67 33.62 -16.86
N PHE A 375 -2.13 34.74 -17.34
CA PHE A 375 -2.34 35.18 -18.71
C PHE A 375 -1.06 35.43 -19.51
N ARG A 376 0.07 35.70 -18.85
CA ARG A 376 1.34 35.99 -19.55
C ARG A 376 2.34 34.85 -19.53
N TYR A 377 2.26 33.93 -18.54
CA TYR A 377 3.15 32.77 -18.51
C TYR A 377 2.80 31.79 -19.63
N PRO A 378 3.71 31.51 -20.58
CA PRO A 378 3.38 30.76 -21.80
C PRO A 378 2.87 29.33 -21.59
N MET A 379 3.16 28.76 -20.42
CA MET A 379 2.76 27.41 -20.05
C MET A 379 1.60 27.39 -19.04
N ALA A 380 1.15 28.56 -18.56
CA ALA A 380 0.18 28.68 -17.47
C ALA A 380 -1.15 28.02 -17.82
N GLU A 381 -1.67 28.28 -19.01
CA GLU A 381 -2.97 27.77 -19.45
C GLU A 381 -3.01 26.24 -19.42
N TRP A 382 -2.00 25.59 -19.95
CA TRP A 382 -1.93 24.12 -19.99
C TRP A 382 -1.69 23.50 -18.61
N PHE A 383 -0.82 24.10 -17.81
CA PHE A 383 -0.56 23.63 -16.45
C PHE A 383 -1.80 23.80 -15.57
N LEU A 384 -2.45 24.96 -15.63
CA LEU A 384 -3.69 25.25 -14.92
C LEU A 384 -4.81 24.33 -15.38
N PHE A 385 -4.99 24.17 -16.69
CA PHE A 385 -6.03 23.30 -17.23
C PHE A 385 -5.83 21.84 -16.78
N ALA A 386 -4.63 21.29 -16.90
CA ALA A 386 -4.31 19.95 -16.44
C ALA A 386 -4.48 19.80 -14.92
N THR A 387 -4.07 20.82 -14.15
CA THR A 387 -4.21 20.83 -12.69
C THR A 387 -5.67 20.93 -12.28
N LEU A 388 -6.46 21.83 -12.91
CA LEU A 388 -7.89 21.96 -12.64
C LEU A 388 -8.66 20.69 -12.98
N ILE A 389 -8.35 20.05 -14.11
CA ILE A 389 -8.97 18.75 -14.45
C ILE A 389 -8.62 17.73 -13.36
N ALA A 390 -7.34 17.57 -13.01
CA ALA A 390 -6.91 16.62 -11.99
C ALA A 390 -7.55 16.90 -10.64
N LEU A 391 -7.71 18.16 -10.25
CA LEU A 391 -8.39 18.58 -9.02
C LEU A 391 -9.89 18.33 -9.05
N MET A 392 -10.57 18.77 -10.09
CA MET A 392 -12.01 18.56 -10.23
C MET A 392 -12.35 17.05 -10.22
N TYR A 393 -11.63 16.27 -11.00
CA TYR A 393 -11.81 14.82 -11.00
C TYR A 393 -11.45 14.20 -9.64
N THR A 394 -10.35 14.62 -9.03
CA THR A 394 -9.96 14.14 -7.70
C THR A 394 -11.04 14.43 -6.67
N LEU A 395 -11.54 15.68 -6.60
CA LEU A 395 -12.62 16.06 -5.67
C LEU A 395 -13.89 15.28 -5.91
N TYR A 396 -14.35 15.23 -7.14
CA TYR A 396 -15.59 14.54 -7.50
C TYR A 396 -15.53 13.04 -7.15
N PHE A 397 -14.41 12.39 -7.47
CA PHE A 397 -14.26 10.97 -7.20
C PHE A 397 -13.93 10.68 -5.73
N THR A 398 -13.13 11.53 -5.08
CA THR A 398 -12.82 11.36 -3.65
C THR A 398 -14.09 11.50 -2.81
N GLU A 399 -14.99 12.44 -3.13
CA GLU A 399 -16.28 12.57 -2.45
C GLU A 399 -17.10 11.28 -2.47
N LYS A 400 -17.06 10.54 -3.58
CA LYS A 400 -17.83 9.29 -3.73
C LYS A 400 -17.25 8.11 -2.92
N VAL A 401 -15.98 8.18 -2.56
CA VAL A 401 -15.24 7.06 -1.94
C VAL A 401 -14.60 7.42 -0.60
N ARG A 402 -14.68 8.70 -0.18
CA ARG A 402 -14.04 9.15 1.05
C ARG A 402 -14.47 8.34 2.25
N SER A 403 -13.58 8.24 3.21
CA SER A 403 -13.85 7.72 4.54
C SER A 403 -14.65 8.73 5.36
N GLU A 404 -15.24 8.28 6.46
CA GLU A 404 -15.94 9.14 7.43
C GLU A 404 -15.04 10.19 8.07
N PHE A 405 -13.72 9.95 8.11
CA PHE A 405 -12.72 10.86 8.67
C PHE A 405 -12.34 12.01 7.73
N THR A 406 -12.63 11.89 6.44
CA THR A 406 -12.34 12.93 5.44
C THR A 406 -13.53 13.85 5.28
N THR A 407 -13.38 15.13 5.64
CA THR A 407 -14.44 16.14 5.55
C THR A 407 -14.38 16.91 4.23
N TRP A 408 -15.52 17.46 3.79
CA TRP A 408 -15.58 18.34 2.63
C TRP A 408 -14.66 19.55 2.78
N THR A 409 -14.63 20.15 3.98
CA THR A 409 -13.78 21.30 4.28
C THR A 409 -12.28 20.94 4.07
N SER A 410 -11.85 19.76 4.56
CA SER A 410 -10.47 19.33 4.38
C SER A 410 -10.13 19.11 2.89
N MET A 411 -11.10 18.61 2.10
CA MET A 411 -10.91 18.44 0.65
C MET A 411 -10.76 19.76 -0.08
N VAL A 412 -11.55 20.78 0.28
CA VAL A 412 -11.43 22.15 -0.28
C VAL A 412 -10.06 22.75 0.06
N VAL A 413 -9.62 22.61 1.32
CA VAL A 413 -8.29 23.05 1.75
C VAL A 413 -7.20 22.33 0.98
N PHE A 414 -7.30 21.00 0.82
CA PHE A 414 -6.34 20.22 0.05
C PHE A 414 -6.23 20.73 -1.40
N CYS A 415 -7.35 21.11 -2.02
CA CYS A 415 -7.32 21.67 -3.36
C CYS A 415 -6.61 23.03 -3.43
N ALA A 416 -6.86 23.90 -2.44
CA ALA A 416 -6.22 25.20 -2.38
C ALA A 416 -4.69 25.10 -2.24
N ILE A 417 -4.19 24.08 -1.55
CA ILE A 417 -2.75 23.85 -1.33
C ILE A 417 -2.14 22.81 -2.28
N TYR A 418 -2.90 22.30 -3.23
CA TYR A 418 -2.48 21.16 -4.06
C TYR A 418 -1.15 21.41 -4.79
N VAL A 419 -0.99 22.59 -5.40
CA VAL A 419 0.24 22.92 -6.13
C VAL A 419 1.46 23.00 -5.20
N PRO A 420 1.45 23.77 -4.08
CA PRO A 420 2.54 23.71 -3.11
C PRO A 420 2.79 22.31 -2.54
N TYR A 421 1.74 21.53 -2.33
CA TYR A 421 1.87 20.14 -1.90
C TYR A 421 2.61 19.26 -2.93
N LEU A 422 2.30 19.39 -4.22
CA LEU A 422 3.02 18.71 -5.30
C LEU A 422 4.48 19.10 -5.37
N VAL A 423 4.80 20.39 -5.22
CA VAL A 423 6.19 20.88 -5.18
C VAL A 423 6.95 20.30 -4.00
N LEU A 424 6.31 20.23 -2.83
CA LEU A 424 6.88 19.59 -1.65
C LEU A 424 7.18 18.10 -1.88
N MET A 425 6.22 17.36 -2.47
CA MET A 425 6.40 15.94 -2.82
C MET A 425 7.51 15.74 -3.86
N ALA A 426 7.59 16.62 -4.87
CA ALA A 426 8.65 16.58 -5.87
C ALA A 426 10.04 16.83 -5.27
N THR A 427 10.15 17.78 -4.33
CA THR A 427 11.39 18.05 -3.60
C THR A 427 11.87 16.83 -2.82
N MET A 428 10.95 16.17 -2.09
CA MET A 428 11.26 14.90 -1.38
C MET A 428 11.65 13.79 -2.36
N GLY A 429 10.98 13.70 -3.51
CA GLY A 429 11.29 12.76 -4.58
C GLY A 429 12.71 12.93 -5.11
N LEU A 430 13.08 14.16 -5.51
CA LEU A 430 14.43 14.45 -6.01
C LEU A 430 15.52 14.24 -4.95
N TYR A 431 15.24 14.60 -3.69
CA TYR A 431 16.16 14.34 -2.61
C TYR A 431 16.31 12.83 -2.35
N GLY A 432 15.23 12.06 -2.48
CA GLY A 432 15.26 10.60 -2.45
C GLY A 432 16.13 10.00 -3.56
N HIS A 433 16.03 10.54 -4.78
CA HIS A 433 16.89 10.17 -5.90
C HIS A 433 18.38 10.45 -5.62
N ALA A 434 18.69 11.67 -5.13
CA ALA A 434 20.07 12.04 -4.78
C ALA A 434 20.65 11.09 -3.71
N ARG A 435 19.87 10.77 -2.66
CA ARG A 435 20.28 9.80 -1.64
C ARG A 435 20.54 8.42 -2.22
N GLN A 436 19.69 7.96 -3.15
CA GLN A 436 19.85 6.67 -3.80
C GLN A 436 21.10 6.63 -4.70
N MET A 437 21.41 7.72 -5.41
CA MET A 437 22.61 7.83 -6.24
C MET A 437 23.90 7.69 -5.42
N VAL A 438 23.94 8.30 -4.23
CA VAL A 438 25.11 8.18 -3.32
C VAL A 438 25.04 6.93 -2.42
N ARG A 439 24.09 6.03 -2.67
CA ARG A 439 23.88 4.78 -1.90
C ARG A 439 23.72 5.01 -0.40
N TYR A 440 23.15 6.16 -0.03
CA TYR A 440 22.86 6.44 1.36
C TYR A 440 21.66 5.59 1.82
N SER A 441 21.89 4.66 2.72
CA SER A 441 20.85 3.80 3.29
C SER A 441 20.86 3.95 4.82
N SER A 442 19.98 4.78 5.35
CA SER A 442 19.63 4.72 6.77
C SER A 442 18.15 4.45 6.89
N TRP A 443 17.81 3.33 7.51
CA TRP A 443 16.43 3.05 7.88
C TRP A 443 16.12 3.79 9.19
N ASN A 444 15.15 4.71 9.13
CA ASN A 444 14.64 5.41 10.29
C ASN A 444 13.13 5.15 10.36
N PRO A 445 12.65 4.43 11.37
CA PRO A 445 11.21 4.20 11.54
C PRO A 445 10.48 5.53 11.76
N THR A 446 9.25 5.62 11.28
CA THR A 446 8.37 6.78 11.54
C THR A 446 8.02 6.79 13.02
N ALA A 447 8.29 7.89 13.71
CA ALA A 447 7.88 8.06 15.11
C ALA A 447 6.35 8.12 15.20
N ARG A 448 5.78 7.37 16.13
CA ARG A 448 4.35 7.32 16.42
C ARG A 448 4.19 7.72 17.88
N LYS A 449 3.62 8.89 18.11
CA LYS A 449 3.30 9.42 19.44
C LYS A 449 1.87 9.87 19.44
#